data_162351d25ebe15f466be61b6031fe5f1
#
_entry.id   162351d25ebe15f466be61b6031fe5f1
#
_cell.length_a   1.000
_cell.length_b   1.000
_cell.length_c   1.000
_cell.angle_alpha   90.00
_cell.angle_beta   90.00
_cell.angle_gamma   90.00
#
_symmetry.space_group_name_H-M   'P 1'
#
loop_
_entity.id
_entity.type
_entity.pdbx_description
1 polymer ?
#
loop_
_entity_poly.entity_id
_entity_poly.type
_entity_poly.pdbx_seq_one_letter_code
_entity_poly.pdbx_strand_id
1 'polypeptide(L)'
;MYVSKDPDIKLFNEGHTSKKTVVLTFDDGPGRVLTEILDILKKENVPAVFFWQSRLLYPQRPWRRVIEEGHQIGTHSSKHSNYVNLTPHEQVQDLRSSKTKIESIIGQEVKLFRPPFGQYNEHTIAAAKQLGLSTIMWRISSMDWELKEQPEQIIANVIENLEEGAIILLHELTQTVEALPALIAEIRNKGYEFSLL
;
A
#
# COMPACT_ATOMS: atom_id res chain seq x y z
N MET A 1 13.10 1.00 9.14
CA MET A 1 12.85 2.06 8.12
C MET A 1 13.50 1.66 6.80
N TYR A 2 12.81 1.91 5.69
CA TYR A 2 13.35 1.74 4.34
C TYR A 2 13.97 3.05 3.85
N VAL A 3 15.08 2.98 3.11
CA VAL A 3 15.77 4.15 2.57
C VAL A 3 16.11 3.89 1.11
N SER A 4 15.76 4.81 0.23
CA SER A 4 16.20 4.82 -1.17
C SER A 4 16.70 6.21 -1.55
N LYS A 5 17.72 6.26 -2.41
CA LYS A 5 18.20 7.49 -3.05
C LYS A 5 17.74 7.58 -4.52
N ASP A 6 16.97 6.60 -4.98
CA ASP A 6 16.44 6.57 -6.34
C ASP A 6 15.33 7.62 -6.46
N PRO A 7 15.45 8.64 -7.33
CA PRO A 7 14.48 9.72 -7.48
C PRO A 7 13.13 9.24 -8.05
N ASP A 8 13.10 8.03 -8.61
CA ASP A 8 11.89 7.43 -9.18
C ASP A 8 11.08 6.64 -8.15
N ILE A 9 11.57 6.58 -6.90
CA ILE A 9 10.95 5.84 -5.79
C ILE A 9 10.35 6.82 -4.79
N LYS A 10 9.04 6.71 -4.55
CA LYS A 10 8.36 7.50 -3.54
C LYS A 10 8.32 6.75 -2.21
N LEU A 11 8.91 7.33 -1.18
CA LEU A 11 8.87 6.87 0.22
C LEU A 11 7.99 7.75 1.08
N PHE A 12 7.71 8.94 0.59
CA PHE A 12 6.96 9.98 1.27
C PHE A 12 5.88 10.55 0.35
N ASN A 13 4.81 11.01 0.96
CA ASN A 13 3.89 11.93 0.31
C ASN A 13 4.41 13.37 0.49
N GLU A 14 4.87 13.98 -0.57
CA GLU A 14 5.41 15.35 -0.59
C GLU A 14 4.30 16.43 -0.64
N GLY A 15 3.06 16.05 -0.36
CA GLY A 15 1.95 17.00 -0.30
C GLY A 15 2.19 18.05 0.79
N HIS A 16 2.37 19.30 0.38
CA HIS A 16 2.53 20.44 1.28
C HIS A 16 1.20 20.77 1.95
N THR A 17 0.95 20.18 3.11
CA THR A 17 -0.14 20.58 4.00
C THR A 17 0.43 21.35 5.19
N SER A 18 -0.38 22.21 5.80
CA SER A 18 0.02 22.89 7.04
C SER A 18 0.07 21.96 8.26
N LYS A 19 -0.31 20.70 8.07
CA LYS A 19 -0.40 19.67 9.11
C LYS A 19 0.51 18.49 8.77
N LYS A 20 1.07 17.88 9.81
CA LYS A 20 1.83 16.64 9.64
C LYS A 20 0.92 15.52 9.18
N THR A 21 1.26 14.86 8.09
CA THR A 21 0.45 13.75 7.55
C THR A 21 1.28 12.48 7.41
N VAL A 22 0.60 11.34 7.38
CA VAL A 22 1.15 10.03 7.01
C VAL A 22 0.18 9.32 6.06
N VAL A 23 0.68 8.33 5.33
CA VAL A 23 -0.13 7.50 4.42
C VAL A 23 -0.16 6.07 4.92
N LEU A 24 -1.35 5.54 5.23
CA LEU A 24 -1.51 4.11 5.49
C LEU A 24 -1.61 3.36 4.17
N THR A 25 -0.84 2.29 4.04
CA THR A 25 -0.87 1.43 2.85
C THR A 25 -0.97 -0.03 3.24
N PHE A 26 -1.80 -0.80 2.50
CA PHE A 26 -2.04 -2.21 2.73
C PHE A 26 -1.68 -3.02 1.49
N ASP A 27 -0.76 -3.96 1.64
CA ASP A 27 -0.28 -4.85 0.58
C ASP A 27 -0.98 -6.21 0.59
N ASP A 28 -0.76 -6.99 -0.45
CA ASP A 28 -1.15 -8.40 -0.62
C ASP A 28 -2.65 -8.69 -0.79
N GLY A 29 -3.48 -7.65 -0.86
CA GLY A 29 -4.92 -7.82 -1.06
C GLY A 29 -5.36 -8.08 -2.53
N PRO A 30 -6.69 -8.12 -2.75
CA PRO A 30 -7.76 -8.06 -1.75
C PRO A 30 -7.84 -9.36 -0.92
N GLY A 31 -7.63 -9.23 0.37
CA GLY A 31 -7.56 -10.34 1.32
C GLY A 31 -8.93 -10.73 1.91
N ARG A 32 -8.88 -11.65 2.89
CA ARG A 32 -10.08 -12.13 3.59
C ARG A 32 -10.63 -11.14 4.59
N VAL A 33 -9.73 -10.31 5.17
CA VAL A 33 -10.05 -9.32 6.21
C VAL A 33 -10.25 -7.91 5.67
N LEU A 34 -10.37 -7.76 4.34
CA LEU A 34 -10.57 -6.45 3.71
C LEU A 34 -11.80 -5.72 4.28
N THR A 35 -12.91 -6.44 4.49
CA THR A 35 -14.15 -5.85 5.01
C THR A 35 -13.94 -5.26 6.41
N GLU A 36 -13.27 -5.99 7.29
CA GLU A 36 -12.98 -5.57 8.66
C GLU A 36 -12.05 -4.33 8.68
N ILE A 37 -11.04 -4.31 7.81
CA ILE A 37 -10.15 -3.13 7.65
C ILE A 37 -10.98 -1.92 7.19
N LEU A 38 -11.82 -2.08 6.17
CA LEU A 38 -12.67 -0.99 5.66
C LEU A 38 -13.67 -0.49 6.71
N ASP A 39 -14.24 -1.36 7.53
CA ASP A 39 -15.13 -0.97 8.63
C ASP A 39 -14.42 -0.09 9.65
N ILE A 40 -13.17 -0.42 10.01
CA ILE A 40 -12.34 0.38 10.91
C ILE A 40 -11.99 1.72 10.26
N LEU A 41 -11.47 1.72 9.04
CA LEU A 41 -11.08 2.94 8.33
C LEU A 41 -12.27 3.90 8.16
N LYS A 42 -13.44 3.38 7.83
CA LYS A 42 -14.68 4.16 7.71
C LYS A 42 -15.10 4.76 9.05
N LYS A 43 -15.13 3.96 10.12
CA LYS A 43 -15.47 4.40 11.48
C LYS A 43 -14.54 5.54 11.92
N GLU A 44 -13.25 5.39 11.64
CA GLU A 44 -12.22 6.35 12.01
C GLU A 44 -12.07 7.51 11.00
N ASN A 45 -12.80 7.49 9.86
CA ASN A 45 -12.65 8.47 8.78
C ASN A 45 -11.18 8.64 8.33
N VAL A 46 -10.53 7.52 8.02
CA VAL A 46 -9.13 7.45 7.62
C VAL A 46 -9.02 6.96 6.19
N PRO A 47 -8.45 7.74 5.24
CA PRO A 47 -8.16 7.27 3.90
C PRO A 47 -6.92 6.35 3.90
N ALA A 48 -6.86 5.43 2.93
CA ALA A 48 -5.74 4.51 2.78
C ALA A 48 -5.49 4.13 1.32
N VAL A 49 -4.34 3.50 1.04
CA VAL A 49 -3.99 2.99 -0.28
C VAL A 49 -3.81 1.47 -0.20
N PHE A 50 -4.41 0.75 -1.13
CA PHE A 50 -4.36 -0.70 -1.22
C PHE A 50 -3.55 -1.14 -2.43
N PHE A 51 -2.46 -1.89 -2.25
CA PHE A 51 -1.68 -2.47 -3.33
C PHE A 51 -2.05 -3.93 -3.53
N TRP A 52 -2.82 -4.21 -4.58
CA TRP A 52 -3.43 -5.50 -4.79
C TRP A 52 -2.72 -6.38 -5.80
N GLN A 53 -2.65 -7.67 -5.49
CA GLN A 53 -2.30 -8.72 -6.44
C GLN A 53 -3.51 -8.95 -7.36
N SER A 54 -3.36 -8.69 -8.66
CA SER A 54 -4.52 -8.76 -9.56
C SER A 54 -5.14 -10.16 -9.65
N ARG A 55 -4.36 -11.24 -9.38
CA ARG A 55 -4.90 -12.61 -9.32
C ARG A 55 -6.00 -12.79 -8.27
N LEU A 56 -5.97 -12.01 -7.17
CA LEU A 56 -6.91 -12.10 -6.05
C LEU A 56 -8.15 -11.24 -6.25
N LEU A 57 -8.14 -10.34 -7.24
CA LEU A 57 -9.25 -9.45 -7.52
C LEU A 57 -10.25 -10.12 -8.48
N TYR A 58 -11.49 -10.22 -8.00
CA TYR A 58 -12.67 -10.70 -8.74
C TYR A 58 -13.81 -9.70 -8.58
N PRO A 59 -14.78 -9.65 -9.53
CA PRO A 59 -15.91 -8.70 -9.46
C PRO A 59 -16.74 -8.78 -8.18
N GLN A 60 -16.75 -9.95 -7.51
CA GLN A 60 -17.51 -10.19 -6.26
C GLN A 60 -16.78 -9.69 -5.00
N ARG A 61 -15.49 -9.35 -5.08
CA ARG A 61 -14.77 -8.76 -3.95
C ARG A 61 -15.34 -7.37 -3.61
N PRO A 62 -15.27 -6.91 -2.36
CA PRO A 62 -15.86 -5.63 -1.94
C PRO A 62 -15.04 -4.40 -2.39
N TRP A 63 -14.45 -4.46 -3.59
CA TRP A 63 -13.60 -3.40 -4.15
C TRP A 63 -14.33 -2.07 -4.31
N ARG A 64 -15.67 -2.10 -4.52
CA ARG A 64 -16.47 -0.87 -4.65
C ARG A 64 -16.38 -0.02 -3.40
N ARG A 65 -16.42 -0.63 -2.21
CA ARG A 65 -16.26 0.07 -0.93
C ARG A 65 -14.94 0.83 -0.86
N VAL A 66 -13.84 0.24 -1.35
CA VAL A 66 -12.54 0.90 -1.36
C VAL A 66 -12.60 2.24 -2.10
N ILE A 67 -13.26 2.28 -3.27
CA ILE A 67 -13.42 3.49 -4.06
C ILE A 67 -14.44 4.46 -3.43
N GLU A 68 -15.63 3.93 -3.06
CA GLU A 68 -16.75 4.73 -2.54
C GLU A 68 -16.46 5.34 -1.17
N GLU A 69 -15.59 4.70 -0.37
CA GLU A 69 -15.17 5.18 0.95
C GLU A 69 -13.90 6.06 0.87
N GLY A 70 -13.44 6.41 -0.35
CA GLY A 70 -12.39 7.41 -0.57
C GLY A 70 -10.95 6.88 -0.46
N HIS A 71 -10.75 5.59 -0.67
CA HIS A 71 -9.43 4.98 -0.69
C HIS A 71 -8.88 4.87 -2.12
N GLN A 72 -7.58 4.61 -2.25
CA GLN A 72 -6.91 4.38 -3.55
C GLN A 72 -6.53 2.92 -3.74
N ILE A 73 -6.49 2.47 -5.01
CA ILE A 73 -6.02 1.15 -5.40
C ILE A 73 -4.80 1.30 -6.30
N GLY A 74 -3.73 0.61 -5.94
CA GLY A 74 -2.54 0.40 -6.74
C GLY A 74 -2.36 -1.07 -7.11
N THR A 75 -1.39 -1.37 -7.97
CA THR A 75 -1.02 -2.75 -8.31
C THR A 75 0.18 -3.23 -7.50
N HIS A 76 0.10 -4.48 -7.02
CA HIS A 76 1.19 -5.23 -6.38
C HIS A 76 1.58 -6.45 -7.22
N SER A 77 1.69 -6.26 -8.55
CA SER A 77 1.90 -7.33 -9.54
C SER A 77 0.70 -8.26 -9.77
N SER A 78 0.86 -9.21 -10.69
CA SER A 78 -0.16 -10.24 -10.91
C SER A 78 -0.19 -11.30 -9.81
N LYS A 79 0.99 -11.84 -9.46
CA LYS A 79 1.12 -13.05 -8.63
C LYS A 79 2.11 -12.92 -7.48
N HIS A 80 2.51 -11.70 -7.14
CA HIS A 80 3.54 -11.43 -6.13
C HIS A 80 4.92 -12.01 -6.53
N SER A 81 5.24 -11.98 -7.82
CA SER A 81 6.55 -12.44 -8.30
C SER A 81 7.65 -11.45 -7.90
N ASN A 82 8.83 -11.97 -7.54
CA ASN A 82 9.99 -11.11 -7.30
C ASN A 82 10.53 -10.60 -8.65
N TYR A 83 10.40 -9.29 -8.88
CA TYR A 83 10.72 -8.65 -10.16
C TYR A 83 12.19 -8.73 -10.55
N VAL A 84 13.11 -8.75 -9.59
CA VAL A 84 14.54 -8.85 -9.92
C VAL A 84 14.93 -10.22 -10.54
N ASN A 85 14.05 -11.23 -10.40
CA ASN A 85 14.22 -12.54 -11.00
C ASN A 85 13.54 -12.69 -12.37
N LEU A 86 12.84 -11.65 -12.83
CA LEU A 86 12.15 -11.62 -14.12
C LEU A 86 13.00 -10.90 -15.17
N THR A 87 12.92 -11.36 -16.40
CA THR A 87 13.49 -10.62 -17.53
C THR A 87 12.78 -9.27 -17.71
N PRO A 88 13.40 -8.28 -18.37
CA PRO A 88 12.76 -6.99 -18.63
C PRO A 88 11.40 -7.11 -19.33
N HIS A 89 11.29 -8.05 -20.27
CA HIS A 89 10.04 -8.30 -20.99
C HIS A 89 8.95 -8.85 -20.07
N GLU A 90 9.29 -9.84 -19.22
CA GLU A 90 8.35 -10.43 -18.25
C GLU A 90 7.86 -9.39 -17.23
N GLN A 91 8.73 -8.48 -16.76
CA GLN A 91 8.34 -7.40 -15.85
C GLN A 91 7.28 -6.50 -16.49
N VAL A 92 7.49 -6.04 -17.72
CA VAL A 92 6.52 -5.21 -18.46
C VAL A 92 5.21 -5.97 -18.68
N GLN A 93 5.30 -7.26 -19.05
CA GLN A 93 4.12 -8.08 -19.34
C GLN A 93 3.28 -8.34 -18.08
N ASP A 94 3.90 -8.72 -16.96
CA ASP A 94 3.21 -8.94 -15.68
C ASP A 94 2.54 -7.65 -15.19
N LEU A 95 3.28 -6.55 -15.19
CA LEU A 95 2.78 -5.27 -14.70
C LEU A 95 1.64 -4.72 -15.56
N ARG A 96 1.74 -4.83 -16.90
CA ARG A 96 0.67 -4.47 -17.84
C ARG A 96 -0.57 -5.32 -17.60
N SER A 97 -0.40 -6.63 -17.49
CA SER A 97 -1.50 -7.57 -17.24
C SER A 97 -2.21 -7.26 -15.93
N SER A 98 -1.44 -6.99 -14.87
CA SER A 98 -1.98 -6.65 -13.56
C SER A 98 -2.77 -5.33 -13.59
N LYS A 99 -2.16 -4.27 -14.15
CA LYS A 99 -2.81 -2.96 -14.32
C LYS A 99 -4.13 -3.09 -15.09
N THR A 100 -4.09 -3.69 -16.27
CA THR A 100 -5.27 -3.86 -17.14
C THR A 100 -6.37 -4.65 -16.44
N LYS A 101 -6.04 -5.73 -15.74
CA LYS A 101 -7.04 -6.52 -15.02
C LYS A 101 -7.70 -5.71 -13.89
N ILE A 102 -6.93 -5.00 -13.08
CA ILE A 102 -7.49 -4.17 -12.01
C ILE A 102 -8.41 -3.12 -12.62
N GLU A 103 -7.95 -2.35 -13.61
CA GLU A 103 -8.71 -1.30 -14.28
C GLU A 103 -10.01 -1.81 -14.90
N SER A 104 -9.98 -3.00 -15.51
CA SER A 104 -11.19 -3.60 -16.11
C SER A 104 -12.29 -3.93 -15.10
N ILE A 105 -11.91 -4.15 -13.84
CA ILE A 105 -12.86 -4.49 -12.76
C ILE A 105 -13.32 -3.22 -12.03
N ILE A 106 -12.39 -2.31 -11.71
CA ILE A 106 -12.72 -1.12 -10.91
C ILE A 106 -13.24 0.05 -11.73
N GLY A 107 -13.01 0.04 -13.05
CA GLY A 107 -13.46 1.10 -13.96
C GLY A 107 -12.70 2.43 -13.83
N GLN A 108 -11.52 2.42 -13.17
CA GLN A 108 -10.68 3.59 -12.95
C GLN A 108 -9.23 3.30 -13.36
N GLU A 109 -8.48 4.33 -13.72
CA GLU A 109 -7.06 4.23 -14.03
C GLU A 109 -6.24 3.93 -12.78
N VAL A 110 -5.34 2.94 -12.88
CA VAL A 110 -4.35 2.61 -11.84
C VAL A 110 -3.05 3.35 -12.14
N LYS A 111 -2.59 4.15 -11.19
CA LYS A 111 -1.38 4.99 -11.31
C LYS A 111 -0.26 4.61 -10.35
N LEU A 112 -0.52 3.71 -9.42
CA LEU A 112 0.38 3.35 -8.34
C LEU A 112 0.83 1.89 -8.48
N PHE A 113 2.11 1.65 -8.30
CA PHE A 113 2.72 0.33 -8.28
C PHE A 113 3.63 0.18 -7.07
N ARG A 114 3.54 -0.96 -6.40
CA ARG A 114 4.53 -1.36 -5.40
C ARG A 114 5.15 -2.69 -5.79
N PRO A 115 6.48 -2.75 -5.98
CA PRO A 115 7.14 -4.01 -6.30
C PRO A 115 7.08 -4.99 -5.12
N PRO A 116 6.73 -6.26 -5.37
CA PRO A 116 6.73 -7.30 -4.35
C PRO A 116 8.07 -7.40 -3.61
N PHE A 117 8.03 -7.70 -2.31
CA PHE A 117 9.19 -7.79 -1.42
C PHE A 117 10.00 -6.48 -1.29
N GLY A 118 9.53 -5.38 -1.87
CA GLY A 118 10.33 -4.16 -1.97
C GLY A 118 11.57 -4.32 -2.85
N GLN A 119 11.61 -5.32 -3.72
CA GLN A 119 12.74 -5.60 -4.58
C GLN A 119 12.47 -5.15 -6.02
N TYR A 120 13.36 -4.35 -6.54
CA TYR A 120 13.29 -3.79 -7.89
C TYR A 120 14.69 -3.57 -8.47
N ASN A 121 14.76 -3.40 -9.78
CA ASN A 121 15.95 -3.01 -10.52
C ASN A 121 15.60 -1.91 -11.54
N GLU A 122 16.56 -1.48 -12.33
CA GLU A 122 16.35 -0.46 -13.37
C GLU A 122 15.26 -0.82 -14.37
N HIS A 123 15.12 -2.10 -14.70
CA HIS A 123 14.07 -2.60 -15.59
C HIS A 123 12.68 -2.51 -14.97
N THR A 124 12.57 -2.70 -13.66
CA THR A 124 11.33 -2.53 -12.91
C THR A 124 10.85 -1.08 -12.98
N ILE A 125 11.75 -0.14 -12.75
CA ILE A 125 11.46 1.29 -12.84
C ILE A 125 11.07 1.69 -14.27
N ALA A 126 11.83 1.21 -15.27
CA ALA A 126 11.51 1.46 -16.67
C ALA A 126 10.14 0.91 -17.07
N ALA A 127 9.79 -0.32 -16.63
CA ALA A 127 8.48 -0.92 -16.87
C ALA A 127 7.34 -0.12 -16.24
N ALA A 128 7.51 0.34 -15.00
CA ALA A 128 6.52 1.19 -14.33
C ALA A 128 6.32 2.51 -15.09
N LYS A 129 7.38 3.21 -15.42
CA LYS A 129 7.34 4.46 -16.22
C LYS A 129 6.67 4.26 -17.58
N GLN A 130 7.02 3.20 -18.31
CA GLN A 130 6.42 2.87 -19.60
C GLN A 130 4.89 2.70 -19.51
N LEU A 131 4.38 2.28 -18.38
CA LEU A 131 2.96 2.03 -18.13
C LEU A 131 2.26 3.19 -17.40
N GLY A 132 2.96 4.32 -17.20
CA GLY A 132 2.41 5.50 -16.51
C GLY A 132 2.17 5.25 -15.02
N LEU A 133 2.98 4.38 -14.39
CA LEU A 133 2.87 4.05 -12.98
C LEU A 133 3.97 4.72 -12.17
N SER A 134 3.59 5.29 -11.03
CA SER A 134 4.54 5.73 -9.99
C SER A 134 4.93 4.54 -9.12
N THR A 135 6.22 4.35 -8.89
CA THR A 135 6.72 3.29 -8.01
C THR A 135 6.71 3.80 -6.57
N ILE A 136 5.92 3.14 -5.73
CA ILE A 136 5.67 3.51 -4.35
C ILE A 136 6.29 2.45 -3.44
N MET A 137 7.18 2.88 -2.59
CA MET A 137 7.73 2.06 -1.51
C MET A 137 7.13 2.50 -0.17
N TRP A 138 7.80 2.23 0.91
CA TRP A 138 7.42 2.68 2.25
C TRP A 138 8.61 3.28 2.97
N ARG A 139 8.35 4.15 3.89
CA ARG A 139 9.36 4.69 4.80
C ARG A 139 9.37 3.91 6.11
N ILE A 140 8.18 3.58 6.60
CA ILE A 140 7.99 2.88 7.87
C ILE A 140 7.37 1.51 7.60
N SER A 141 7.97 0.46 8.19
CA SER A 141 7.44 -0.90 8.15
C SER A 141 6.85 -1.25 9.51
N SER A 142 5.60 -1.70 9.52
CA SER A 142 4.94 -2.21 10.71
C SER A 142 5.47 -3.58 11.16
N MET A 143 6.03 -4.38 10.24
CA MET A 143 6.45 -5.77 10.42
C MET A 143 5.29 -6.71 10.79
N ASP A 144 4.06 -6.34 10.41
CA ASP A 144 2.85 -7.07 10.80
C ASP A 144 2.83 -8.53 10.32
N TRP A 145 3.49 -8.87 9.20
CA TRP A 145 3.57 -10.25 8.70
C TRP A 145 4.36 -11.21 9.62
N GLU A 146 5.24 -10.70 10.48
CA GLU A 146 6.02 -11.48 11.46
C GLU A 146 5.38 -11.51 12.85
N LEU A 147 4.51 -10.55 13.18
CA LEU A 147 4.04 -10.24 14.52
C LEU A 147 2.60 -10.71 14.75
N LYS A 148 2.31 -11.99 14.49
CA LYS A 148 0.94 -12.54 14.51
C LYS A 148 0.20 -12.41 15.84
N GLU A 149 0.92 -12.45 16.97
CA GLU A 149 0.36 -12.42 18.32
C GLU A 149 0.90 -11.21 19.13
N GLN A 150 1.36 -10.17 18.43
CA GLN A 150 2.03 -9.02 19.06
C GLN A 150 1.52 -7.69 18.45
N PRO A 151 0.21 -7.40 18.53
CA PRO A 151 -0.35 -6.18 17.95
C PRO A 151 0.29 -4.90 18.52
N GLU A 152 0.71 -4.91 19.78
CA GLU A 152 1.39 -3.78 20.42
C GLU A 152 2.74 -3.50 19.76
N GLN A 153 3.48 -4.54 19.33
CA GLN A 153 4.75 -4.36 18.64
C GLN A 153 4.55 -3.80 17.22
N ILE A 154 3.46 -4.17 16.55
CA ILE A 154 3.07 -3.58 15.26
C ILE A 154 2.91 -2.06 15.43
N ILE A 155 2.19 -1.64 16.48
CA ILE A 155 1.97 -0.23 16.81
C ILE A 155 3.30 0.45 17.13
N ALA A 156 4.12 -0.11 18.02
CA ALA A 156 5.40 0.45 18.43
C ALA A 156 6.33 0.68 17.22
N ASN A 157 6.44 -0.30 16.31
CA ASN A 157 7.27 -0.20 15.11
C ASN A 157 6.89 1.01 14.23
N VAL A 158 5.63 1.38 14.20
CA VAL A 158 5.17 2.56 13.45
C VAL A 158 5.39 3.84 14.26
N ILE A 159 4.93 3.87 15.51
CA ILE A 159 4.89 5.10 16.33
C ILE A 159 6.28 5.62 16.66
N GLU A 160 7.25 4.74 16.92
CA GLU A 160 8.64 5.12 17.21
C GLU A 160 9.38 5.72 16.00
N ASN A 161 8.87 5.52 14.80
CA ASN A 161 9.48 5.95 13.55
C ASN A 161 8.67 7.00 12.78
N LEU A 162 7.61 7.58 13.39
CA LEU A 162 6.77 8.57 12.72
C LEU A 162 7.56 9.78 12.25
N GLU A 163 7.39 10.10 10.97
CA GLU A 163 7.91 11.32 10.35
C GLU A 163 6.91 11.84 9.30
N GLU A 164 6.98 13.14 9.02
CA GLU A 164 6.03 13.81 8.13
C GLU A 164 6.08 13.25 6.72
N GLY A 165 4.91 13.00 6.15
CA GLY A 165 4.75 12.44 4.81
C GLY A 165 5.04 10.94 4.69
N ALA A 166 5.46 10.27 5.77
CA ALA A 166 5.89 8.88 5.70
C ALA A 166 4.79 7.95 5.19
N ILE A 167 5.15 7.09 4.24
CA ILE A 167 4.31 5.99 3.76
C ILE A 167 4.55 4.80 4.68
N ILE A 168 3.47 4.29 5.28
CA ILE A 168 3.49 3.19 6.26
C ILE A 168 3.04 1.90 5.58
N LEU A 169 3.87 0.86 5.66
CA LEU A 169 3.56 -0.48 5.15
C LEU A 169 2.82 -1.31 6.19
N LEU A 170 1.66 -1.79 5.81
CA LEU A 170 0.82 -2.78 6.47
C LEU A 170 0.39 -3.83 5.43
N HIS A 171 -0.24 -4.89 5.88
CA HIS A 171 -0.86 -5.91 5.03
C HIS A 171 -2.30 -6.20 5.47
N GLU A 172 -3.09 -6.81 4.57
CA GLU A 172 -4.45 -7.25 4.88
C GLU A 172 -4.42 -8.55 5.71
N LEU A 173 -4.02 -8.45 7.00
CA LEU A 173 -3.83 -9.55 7.94
C LEU A 173 -4.70 -9.39 9.19
N THR A 174 -5.01 -10.51 9.88
CA THR A 174 -5.84 -10.51 11.09
C THR A 174 -5.20 -9.67 12.21
N GLN A 175 -3.89 -9.83 12.44
CA GLN A 175 -3.16 -9.03 13.44
C GLN A 175 -3.15 -7.54 13.13
N THR A 176 -3.19 -7.19 11.84
CA THR A 176 -3.30 -5.79 11.40
C THR A 176 -4.68 -5.23 11.73
N VAL A 177 -5.75 -6.01 11.52
CA VAL A 177 -7.11 -5.62 11.93
C VAL A 177 -7.16 -5.34 13.43
N GLU A 178 -6.53 -6.19 14.24
CA GLU A 178 -6.48 -6.04 15.70
C GLU A 178 -5.71 -4.78 16.14
N ALA A 179 -4.56 -4.51 15.52
CA ALA A 179 -3.71 -3.36 15.85
C ALA A 179 -4.29 -2.02 15.34
N LEU A 180 -5.03 -2.03 14.22
CA LEU A 180 -5.36 -0.84 13.44
C LEU A 180 -6.10 0.26 14.22
N PRO A 181 -7.12 -0.03 15.07
CA PRO A 181 -7.80 1.02 15.83
C PRO A 181 -6.87 1.78 16.77
N ALA A 182 -6.03 1.06 17.52
CA ALA A 182 -5.07 1.66 18.44
C ALA A 182 -3.94 2.39 17.70
N LEU A 183 -3.47 1.84 16.58
CA LEU A 183 -2.48 2.49 15.71
C LEU A 183 -2.98 3.84 15.21
N ILE A 184 -4.22 3.92 14.72
CA ILE A 184 -4.84 5.17 14.26
C ILE A 184 -4.91 6.19 15.40
N ALA A 185 -5.35 5.76 16.59
CA ALA A 185 -5.44 6.62 17.76
C ALA A 185 -4.07 7.19 18.17
N GLU A 186 -3.04 6.34 18.22
CA GLU A 186 -1.68 6.77 18.58
C GLU A 186 -1.05 7.70 17.54
N ILE A 187 -1.26 7.48 16.25
CA ILE A 187 -0.82 8.39 15.19
C ILE A 187 -1.44 9.78 15.39
N ARG A 188 -2.75 9.85 15.69
CA ARG A 188 -3.44 11.11 16.00
C ARG A 188 -2.93 11.77 17.28
N ASN A 189 -2.68 10.99 18.33
CA ASN A 189 -2.12 11.48 19.59
C ASN A 189 -0.73 12.13 19.39
N LYS A 190 0.04 11.67 18.40
CA LYS A 190 1.31 12.29 17.98
C LYS A 190 1.12 13.55 17.09
N GLY A 191 -0.12 13.94 16.80
CA GLY A 191 -0.44 15.14 16.02
C GLY A 191 -0.38 14.96 14.51
N TYR A 192 -0.44 13.70 14.02
CA TYR A 192 -0.50 13.41 12.59
C TYR A 192 -1.93 13.20 12.10
N GLU A 193 -2.18 13.60 10.86
CA GLU A 193 -3.37 13.29 10.10
C GLU A 193 -3.05 12.27 8.99
N PHE A 194 -4.09 11.78 8.34
CA PHE A 194 -3.95 10.79 7.27
C PHE A 194 -4.21 11.41 5.91
N SER A 195 -3.41 11.04 4.92
CA SER A 195 -3.56 11.49 3.53
C SER A 195 -3.47 10.33 2.55
N LEU A 196 -3.78 10.62 1.28
CA LEU A 196 -3.53 9.74 0.13
C LEU A 196 -2.23 10.13 -0.59
N LEU A 197 -1.84 9.33 -1.61
CA LEU A 197 -0.68 9.57 -2.48
C LEU A 197 -1.03 10.47 -3.66
#